data_ed5050aaf7783458fa6a408527c4071c
#
_entry.id   ed5050aaf7783458fa6a408527c4071c
#
_cell.length_a   1.000
_cell.length_b   1.000
_cell.length_c   1.000
_cell.angle_alpha   90.00
_cell.angle_beta   90.00
_cell.angle_gamma   90.00
#
_symmetry.space_group_name_H-M   'P 1'
#
loop_
_entity.id
_entity.type
_entity.pdbx_description
1 polymer ?
#
loop_
_entity_poly.entity_id
_entity_poly.type
_entity_poly.pdbx_seq_one_letter_code
_entity_poly.pdbx_strand_id
1 'polypeptide(L)'
;MFGGGLPAVTYTVKGKKVPAIGSDHDTTLTYSQEPARIIYDYLINPTYGKNIPFGLVDATTFNAAATYNSQSVQKTADASEGNETRFLCNAYIDTSTPLIENLEELLTTCRAGLITGDTYKLIQDKPTTALSITINDDNIVGSIQFIQANKATLLNHIRAKFPNEETTFNFQEDITVVENTTLSDSSGSVDKLKLSRDIELQHTT
;
A
#
# COMPACT_ATOMS: atom_id res chain seq x y z
N MET A 1 -40.18 25.64 -5.90
CA MET A 1 -39.89 25.33 -7.31
C MET A 1 -38.38 25.50 -7.51
N PHE A 2 -37.66 24.40 -7.75
CA PHE A 2 -36.21 24.48 -7.92
C PHE A 2 -35.92 24.95 -9.34
N GLY A 3 -35.53 26.21 -9.48
CA GLY A 3 -35.33 26.86 -10.80
C GLY A 3 -33.99 26.61 -11.47
N GLY A 4 -33.27 25.53 -11.15
CA GLY A 4 -31.93 25.28 -11.69
C GLY A 4 -31.49 23.82 -11.76
N GLY A 5 -32.41 22.87 -11.81
CA GLY A 5 -32.09 21.45 -11.81
C GLY A 5 -31.90 20.87 -10.39
N LEU A 6 -31.74 19.54 -10.32
CA LEU A 6 -31.47 18.86 -9.06
C LEU A 6 -30.03 19.19 -8.58
N PRO A 7 -29.84 19.53 -7.30
CA PRO A 7 -28.50 19.74 -6.78
C PRO A 7 -27.67 18.46 -6.87
N ALA A 8 -26.37 18.59 -7.17
CA ALA A 8 -25.45 17.48 -7.07
C ALA A 8 -25.28 17.11 -5.58
N VAL A 9 -25.63 15.88 -5.22
CA VAL A 9 -25.55 15.38 -3.86
C VAL A 9 -24.48 14.30 -3.79
N THR A 10 -23.49 14.50 -2.94
CA THR A 10 -22.42 13.54 -2.65
C THR A 10 -22.62 12.96 -1.27
N TYR A 11 -22.38 11.66 -1.14
CA TYR A 11 -22.49 10.95 0.15
C TYR A 11 -21.16 10.28 0.47
N THR A 12 -20.74 10.38 1.74
CA THR A 12 -19.68 9.53 2.29
C THR A 12 -20.32 8.25 2.82
N VAL A 13 -19.90 7.10 2.32
CA VAL A 13 -20.50 5.81 2.65
C VAL A 13 -19.46 4.91 3.29
N LYS A 14 -19.80 4.27 4.42
CA LYS A 14 -19.02 3.14 4.93
C LYS A 14 -19.23 1.96 3.99
N GLY A 15 -18.14 1.42 3.47
CA GLY A 15 -18.16 0.35 2.49
C GLY A 15 -18.70 -0.98 3.04
N LYS A 16 -18.50 -2.04 2.29
CA LYS A 16 -18.98 -3.39 2.64
C LYS A 16 -18.32 -3.92 3.91
N LYS A 17 -19.08 -4.68 4.67
CA LYS A 17 -18.56 -5.47 5.78
C LYS A 17 -17.86 -6.71 5.25
N VAL A 18 -16.74 -7.08 5.87
CA VAL A 18 -15.87 -8.20 5.49
C VAL A 18 -15.72 -9.21 6.64
N PRO A 19 -15.46 -10.50 6.36
CA PRO A 19 -15.28 -11.52 7.38
C PRO A 19 -13.96 -11.33 8.15
N ALA A 20 -13.81 -12.03 9.25
CA ALA A 20 -12.51 -12.14 9.92
C ALA A 20 -11.55 -13.03 9.11
N ILE A 21 -10.25 -12.72 9.15
CA ILE A 21 -9.22 -13.56 8.52
C ILE A 21 -9.28 -14.99 9.12
N GLY A 22 -9.31 -16.00 8.25
CA GLY A 22 -9.44 -17.41 8.64
C GLY A 22 -10.88 -17.89 8.77
N SER A 23 -11.87 -17.04 8.47
CA SER A 23 -13.31 -17.38 8.48
C SER A 23 -13.86 -17.42 7.06
N ASP A 24 -14.99 -18.11 6.88
CA ASP A 24 -15.70 -18.12 5.60
C ASP A 24 -16.34 -16.76 5.29
N HIS A 25 -16.63 -16.51 4.01
CA HIS A 25 -17.08 -15.23 3.46
C HIS A 25 -18.40 -14.70 4.03
N ASP A 26 -19.22 -15.56 4.60
CA ASP A 26 -20.54 -15.23 5.19
C ASP A 26 -20.54 -15.15 6.72
N THR A 27 -19.39 -15.42 7.36
CA THR A 27 -19.27 -15.51 8.82
C THR A 27 -18.96 -14.13 9.42
N THR A 28 -19.79 -13.70 10.36
CA THR A 28 -19.61 -12.51 11.23
C THR A 28 -18.93 -11.32 10.53
N LEU A 29 -19.68 -10.66 9.67
CA LEU A 29 -19.20 -9.56 8.87
C LEU A 29 -19.10 -8.26 9.69
N THR A 30 -17.94 -7.62 9.67
CA THR A 30 -17.70 -6.31 10.31
C THR A 30 -17.09 -5.32 9.33
N TYR A 31 -17.36 -4.03 9.51
CA TYR A 31 -16.68 -2.99 8.74
C TYR A 31 -15.20 -2.95 9.12
N SER A 32 -14.34 -2.88 8.12
CA SER A 32 -12.89 -2.78 8.31
C SER A 32 -12.26 -1.99 7.16
N GLN A 33 -11.28 -1.17 7.48
CA GLN A 33 -10.39 -0.49 6.54
C GLN A 33 -9.01 -1.18 6.51
N GLU A 34 -8.87 -2.31 7.19
CA GLU A 34 -7.61 -3.03 7.27
C GLU A 34 -7.34 -3.78 5.95
N PRO A 35 -6.24 -3.46 5.23
CA PRO A 35 -6.01 -3.95 3.88
C PRO A 35 -5.94 -5.47 3.75
N ALA A 36 -5.22 -6.16 4.64
CA ALA A 36 -5.07 -7.61 4.55
C ALA A 36 -6.41 -8.34 4.72
N ARG A 37 -7.32 -7.78 5.53
CA ARG A 37 -8.66 -8.31 5.71
C ARG A 37 -9.54 -8.11 4.47
N ILE A 38 -9.39 -6.97 3.80
CA ILE A 38 -10.09 -6.66 2.54
C ILE A 38 -9.59 -7.57 1.42
N ILE A 39 -8.26 -7.75 1.32
CA ILE A 39 -7.64 -8.68 0.36
C ILE A 39 -8.09 -10.11 0.62
N TYR A 40 -8.15 -10.52 1.89
CA TYR A 40 -8.66 -11.83 2.28
C TYR A 40 -10.09 -12.06 1.80
N ASP A 41 -11.00 -11.11 2.08
CA ASP A 41 -12.39 -11.17 1.61
C ASP A 41 -12.45 -11.24 0.08
N TYR A 42 -11.67 -10.45 -0.63
CA TYR A 42 -11.63 -10.47 -2.10
C TYR A 42 -11.16 -11.83 -2.66
N LEU A 43 -10.27 -12.53 -1.99
CA LEU A 43 -9.84 -13.86 -2.42
C LEU A 43 -10.91 -14.92 -2.24
N ILE A 44 -11.66 -14.89 -1.13
CA ILE A 44 -12.61 -15.97 -0.77
C ILE A 44 -14.03 -15.69 -1.25
N ASN A 45 -14.38 -14.45 -1.56
CA ASN A 45 -15.77 -14.08 -1.88
C ASN A 45 -16.22 -14.63 -3.23
N PRO A 46 -17.37 -15.36 -3.28
CA PRO A 46 -17.87 -15.96 -4.50
C PRO A 46 -18.60 -14.98 -5.44
N THR A 47 -19.01 -13.81 -4.92
CA THR A 47 -19.86 -12.89 -5.69
C THR A 47 -19.06 -11.91 -6.53
N TYR A 48 -17.99 -11.33 -5.98
CA TYR A 48 -17.16 -10.31 -6.63
C TYR A 48 -15.67 -10.58 -6.56
N GLY A 49 -15.28 -11.65 -5.86
CA GLY A 49 -13.91 -12.05 -5.66
C GLY A 49 -13.53 -13.32 -6.42
N LYS A 50 -12.42 -13.92 -6.02
CA LYS A 50 -11.82 -15.07 -6.70
C LYS A 50 -12.49 -16.42 -6.33
N ASN A 51 -13.33 -16.46 -5.30
CA ASN A 51 -13.98 -17.68 -4.80
C ASN A 51 -13.00 -18.82 -4.41
N ILE A 52 -11.90 -18.46 -3.77
CA ILE A 52 -10.96 -19.46 -3.23
C ILE A 52 -11.54 -20.00 -1.93
N PRO A 53 -11.55 -21.34 -1.73
CA PRO A 53 -11.90 -21.89 -0.43
C PRO A 53 -11.03 -21.29 0.68
N PHE A 54 -11.65 -20.78 1.74
CA PHE A 54 -10.94 -20.06 2.80
C PHE A 54 -9.81 -20.89 3.46
N GLY A 55 -9.95 -22.22 3.51
CA GLY A 55 -8.90 -23.12 4.00
C GLY A 55 -7.64 -23.19 3.14
N LEU A 56 -7.66 -22.66 1.90
CA LEU A 56 -6.49 -22.53 1.04
C LEU A 56 -5.79 -21.16 1.18
N VAL A 57 -6.32 -20.28 2.01
CA VAL A 57 -5.71 -18.99 2.32
C VAL A 57 -5.01 -19.08 3.68
N ASP A 58 -3.71 -18.83 3.72
CA ASP A 58 -2.91 -18.93 4.94
C ASP A 58 -3.23 -17.77 5.91
N ALA A 59 -4.19 -18.02 6.81
CA ALA A 59 -4.60 -17.04 7.80
C ALA A 59 -3.45 -16.50 8.66
N THR A 60 -2.36 -17.26 8.84
CA THR A 60 -1.22 -16.84 9.65
C THR A 60 -0.50 -15.67 9.01
N THR A 61 -0.22 -15.74 7.71
CA THR A 61 0.46 -14.67 6.98
C THR A 61 -0.42 -13.44 6.85
N PHE A 62 -1.72 -13.60 6.63
CA PHE A 62 -2.67 -12.51 6.59
C PHE A 62 -2.82 -11.80 7.94
N ASN A 63 -2.91 -12.54 9.05
CA ASN A 63 -2.96 -11.95 10.39
C ASN A 63 -1.66 -11.24 10.77
N ALA A 64 -0.51 -11.76 10.33
CA ALA A 64 0.78 -11.08 10.53
C ALA A 64 0.84 -9.76 9.76
N ALA A 65 0.30 -9.71 8.54
CA ALA A 65 0.18 -8.47 7.77
C ALA A 65 -0.80 -7.49 8.43
N ALA A 66 -1.98 -7.96 8.85
CA ALA A 66 -2.97 -7.14 9.54
C ALA A 66 -2.42 -6.51 10.82
N THR A 67 -1.61 -7.25 11.58
CA THR A 67 -0.94 -6.74 12.77
C THR A 67 0.05 -5.63 12.42
N TYR A 68 0.80 -5.78 11.34
CA TYR A 68 1.74 -4.75 10.88
C TYR A 68 1.02 -3.52 10.34
N ASN A 69 -0.04 -3.70 9.54
CA ASN A 69 -0.85 -2.62 8.98
C ASN A 69 -1.50 -1.75 10.05
N SER A 70 -1.94 -2.38 11.14
CA SER A 70 -2.64 -1.71 12.25
C SER A 70 -1.69 -1.00 13.23
N GLN A 71 -0.39 -1.02 13.00
CA GLN A 71 0.54 -0.30 13.87
C GLN A 71 0.32 1.20 13.79
N SER A 72 0.38 1.84 14.95
CA SER A 72 0.39 3.30 15.05
C SER A 72 1.76 3.84 14.61
N VAL A 73 1.77 4.71 13.62
CA VAL A 73 2.97 5.36 13.08
C VAL A 73 2.81 6.87 13.17
N GLN A 74 3.92 7.57 13.23
CA GLN A 74 3.95 9.02 13.25
C GLN A 74 3.53 9.56 11.87
N LYS A 75 2.61 10.54 11.83
CA LYS A 75 2.10 11.13 10.57
C LYS A 75 3.21 11.82 9.79
N THR A 76 4.06 12.56 10.46
CA THR A 76 5.16 13.31 9.86
C THR A 76 6.43 13.18 10.73
N ALA A 77 7.52 13.78 10.29
CA ALA A 77 8.74 13.89 11.10
C ALA A 77 8.52 14.75 12.38
N ASP A 78 7.48 15.57 12.41
CA ASP A 78 7.08 16.36 13.58
C ASP A 78 6.13 15.54 14.48
N ALA A 79 6.62 15.17 15.66
CA ALA A 79 5.86 14.40 16.63
C ALA A 79 4.59 15.12 17.14
N SER A 80 4.49 16.44 16.97
CA SER A 80 3.33 17.24 17.40
C SER A 80 2.07 16.97 16.56
N GLU A 81 2.22 16.43 15.34
CA GLU A 81 1.13 16.11 14.42
C GLU A 81 0.39 14.81 14.75
N GLY A 82 0.89 14.07 15.73
CA GLY A 82 0.27 12.84 16.22
C GLY A 82 0.58 11.60 15.37
N ASN A 83 -0.21 10.57 15.63
CA ASN A 83 -0.03 9.26 15.00
C ASN A 83 -1.24 8.88 14.15
N GLU A 84 -1.00 8.00 13.19
CA GLU A 84 -2.03 7.38 12.35
C GLU A 84 -1.83 5.87 12.25
N THR A 85 -2.82 5.17 11.70
CA THR A 85 -2.67 3.75 11.36
C THR A 85 -1.77 3.63 10.13
N ARG A 86 -0.80 2.72 10.17
CA ARG A 86 0.23 2.56 9.13
C ARG A 86 -0.36 2.41 7.73
N PHE A 87 -1.35 1.54 7.55
CA PHE A 87 -2.02 1.33 6.26
C PHE A 87 -3.52 1.19 6.45
N LEU A 88 -4.27 1.94 5.65
CA LEU A 88 -5.71 1.85 5.53
C LEU A 88 -6.08 1.64 4.06
N CYS A 89 -7.17 0.95 3.81
CA CYS A 89 -7.69 0.71 2.48
C CYS A 89 -9.13 1.22 2.36
N ASN A 90 -9.33 2.17 1.45
CA ASN A 90 -10.62 2.71 1.05
C ASN A 90 -10.74 2.55 -0.47
N ALA A 91 -10.83 1.32 -0.95
CA ALA A 91 -10.86 0.98 -2.36
C ALA A 91 -12.28 0.81 -2.88
N TYR A 92 -12.46 1.08 -4.16
CA TYR A 92 -13.62 0.73 -4.95
C TYR A 92 -13.26 -0.45 -5.86
N ILE A 93 -14.06 -1.51 -5.84
CA ILE A 93 -13.88 -2.68 -6.69
C ILE A 93 -14.83 -2.57 -7.88
N ASP A 94 -14.28 -2.45 -9.07
CA ASP A 94 -15.04 -2.53 -10.31
C ASP A 94 -15.08 -3.98 -10.82
N THR A 95 -16.26 -4.56 -10.84
CA THR A 95 -16.47 -5.93 -11.32
C THR A 95 -16.34 -6.10 -12.84
N SER A 96 -16.25 -5.00 -13.59
CA SER A 96 -15.94 -5.02 -15.02
C SER A 96 -14.43 -5.14 -15.30
N THR A 97 -13.60 -4.83 -14.31
CA THR A 97 -12.15 -4.95 -14.36
C THR A 97 -11.72 -6.39 -14.06
N PRO A 98 -10.66 -6.91 -14.71
CA PRO A 98 -10.13 -8.23 -14.40
C PRO A 98 -9.78 -8.40 -12.92
N LEU A 99 -10.07 -9.57 -12.36
CA LEU A 99 -9.82 -9.87 -10.94
C LEU A 99 -8.38 -9.61 -10.50
N ILE A 100 -7.43 -9.86 -11.39
CA ILE A 100 -6.00 -9.68 -11.07
C ILE A 100 -5.65 -8.20 -10.93
N GLU A 101 -6.20 -7.33 -11.75
CA GLU A 101 -5.95 -5.89 -11.70
C GLU A 101 -6.50 -5.30 -10.40
N ASN A 102 -7.76 -5.62 -10.04
CA ASN A 102 -8.31 -5.23 -8.74
C ASN A 102 -7.47 -5.76 -7.56
N LEU A 103 -6.97 -6.99 -7.68
CA LEU A 103 -6.12 -7.59 -6.64
C LEU A 103 -4.77 -6.85 -6.52
N GLU A 104 -4.14 -6.52 -7.65
CA GLU A 104 -2.89 -5.76 -7.68
C GLU A 104 -3.08 -4.37 -7.05
N GLU A 105 -4.18 -3.68 -7.35
CA GLU A 105 -4.51 -2.41 -6.71
C GLU A 105 -4.67 -2.56 -5.18
N LEU A 106 -5.41 -3.58 -4.73
CA LEU A 106 -5.55 -3.85 -3.30
C LEU A 106 -4.22 -4.16 -2.61
N LEU A 107 -3.33 -4.92 -3.26
CA LEU A 107 -2.00 -5.26 -2.73
C LEU A 107 -1.11 -4.02 -2.59
N THR A 108 -1.24 -3.02 -3.47
CA THR A 108 -0.47 -1.77 -3.37
C THR A 108 -0.82 -0.97 -2.12
N THR A 109 -2.06 -1.06 -1.60
CA THR A 109 -2.51 -0.30 -0.42
C THR A 109 -1.71 -0.59 0.85
N CYS A 110 -1.07 -1.76 0.93
CA CYS A 110 -0.25 -2.15 2.09
C CYS A 110 1.15 -2.66 1.70
N ARG A 111 1.61 -2.37 0.49
CA ARG A 111 2.93 -2.80 -0.01
C ARG A 111 3.11 -4.31 0.09
N ALA A 112 2.08 -5.06 -0.27
CA ALA A 112 2.07 -6.50 -0.17
C ALA A 112 2.18 -7.17 -1.54
N GLY A 113 2.63 -8.42 -1.52
CA GLY A 113 2.59 -9.34 -2.65
C GLY A 113 1.86 -10.62 -2.25
N LEU A 114 1.23 -11.28 -3.20
CA LEU A 114 0.57 -12.56 -3.01
C LEU A 114 1.43 -13.68 -3.60
N ILE A 115 1.77 -14.66 -2.77
CA ILE A 115 2.42 -15.89 -3.23
C ILE A 115 1.35 -16.96 -3.38
N THR A 116 1.36 -17.60 -4.55
CA THR A 116 0.49 -18.73 -4.87
C THR A 116 1.29 -20.03 -4.85
N GLY A 117 0.80 -21.02 -4.15
CA GLY A 117 1.38 -22.35 -4.03
C GLY A 117 0.29 -23.32 -3.55
N ASP A 118 0.61 -24.22 -2.64
CA ASP A 118 -0.39 -25.06 -1.99
C ASP A 118 -1.43 -24.23 -1.23
N THR A 119 -1.01 -23.07 -0.72
CA THR A 119 -1.87 -22.07 -0.10
C THR A 119 -1.50 -20.68 -0.60
N TYR A 120 -2.47 -19.77 -0.54
CA TYR A 120 -2.26 -18.36 -0.84
C TYR A 120 -1.69 -17.65 0.39
N LYS A 121 -0.50 -17.04 0.25
CA LYS A 121 0.21 -16.35 1.34
C LYS A 121 0.40 -14.88 1.02
N LEU A 122 0.11 -14.03 1.97
CA LEU A 122 0.37 -12.60 1.87
C LEU A 122 1.77 -12.29 2.42
N ILE A 123 2.62 -11.70 1.58
CA ILE A 123 3.94 -11.23 1.97
C ILE A 123 3.96 -9.71 1.88
N GLN A 124 4.45 -9.08 2.91
CA GLN A 124 4.50 -7.64 3.02
C GLN A 124 5.94 -7.15 2.97
N ASP A 125 6.18 -6.13 2.14
CA ASP A 125 7.45 -5.42 2.13
C ASP A 125 7.58 -4.56 3.40
N LYS A 126 8.37 -5.04 4.33
CA LYS A 126 8.61 -4.40 5.62
C LYS A 126 10.08 -4.48 6.00
N PRO A 127 10.61 -3.52 6.76
CA PRO A 127 11.96 -3.59 7.29
C PRO A 127 12.17 -4.88 8.08
N THR A 128 13.28 -5.58 7.81
CA THR A 128 13.73 -6.72 8.60
C THR A 128 15.11 -6.43 9.17
N THR A 129 15.30 -6.82 10.42
CA THR A 129 16.61 -6.74 11.09
C THR A 129 17.41 -8.02 10.94
N ALA A 130 16.78 -9.11 10.55
CA ALA A 130 17.43 -10.40 10.36
C ALA A 130 17.81 -10.59 8.89
N LEU A 131 19.10 -10.82 8.65
CA LEU A 131 19.57 -11.29 7.34
C LEU A 131 19.11 -12.72 7.16
N SER A 132 18.34 -12.97 6.10
CA SER A 132 17.85 -14.33 5.78
C SER A 132 18.89 -15.16 5.03
N ILE A 133 19.82 -14.50 4.35
CA ILE A 133 20.89 -15.17 3.59
C ILE A 133 22.12 -14.27 3.54
N THR A 134 23.30 -14.86 3.66
CA THR A 134 24.59 -14.22 3.39
C THR A 134 25.08 -14.70 2.04
N ILE A 135 25.35 -13.76 1.14
CA ILE A 135 25.92 -14.07 -0.19
C ILE A 135 27.43 -13.99 -0.07
N ASN A 136 28.11 -15.08 -0.37
CA ASN A 136 29.57 -15.21 -0.35
C ASN A 136 30.05 -16.01 -1.57
N ASP A 137 31.38 -16.17 -1.72
CA ASP A 137 31.97 -16.86 -2.86
C ASP A 137 31.51 -18.31 -2.99
N ASP A 138 31.10 -18.96 -1.89
CA ASP A 138 30.69 -20.36 -1.89
C ASP A 138 29.28 -20.58 -2.46
N ASN A 139 28.44 -19.54 -2.43
CA ASN A 139 27.03 -19.65 -2.88
C ASN A 139 26.72 -18.81 -4.13
N ILE A 140 27.71 -18.15 -4.71
CA ILE A 140 27.59 -17.44 -5.99
C ILE A 140 27.98 -18.39 -7.12
N VAL A 141 27.06 -18.54 -8.08
CA VAL A 141 27.33 -19.26 -9.32
C VAL A 141 27.38 -18.26 -10.48
N GLY A 142 28.58 -18.05 -11.04
CA GLY A 142 28.81 -17.12 -12.14
C GLY A 142 29.52 -15.84 -11.73
N SER A 143 29.44 -14.80 -12.57
CA SER A 143 30.11 -13.51 -12.35
C SER A 143 29.14 -12.48 -11.76
N ILE A 144 29.64 -11.66 -10.84
CA ILE A 144 28.93 -10.52 -10.29
C ILE A 144 29.01 -9.37 -11.30
N GLN A 145 27.87 -8.83 -11.70
CA GLN A 145 27.80 -7.62 -12.51
C GLN A 145 27.34 -6.43 -11.66
N PHE A 146 28.12 -5.37 -11.66
CA PHE A 146 27.77 -4.10 -11.05
C PHE A 146 27.22 -3.16 -12.12
N ILE A 147 25.92 -2.87 -12.05
CA ILE A 147 25.27 -1.91 -12.94
C ILE A 147 25.03 -0.64 -12.15
N GLN A 148 25.73 0.44 -12.49
CA GLN A 148 25.49 1.73 -11.91
C GLN A 148 24.28 2.40 -12.57
N ALA A 149 23.39 2.98 -11.76
CA ALA A 149 22.31 3.79 -12.28
C ALA A 149 22.88 5.04 -13.00
N ASN A 150 22.29 5.38 -14.13
CA ASN A 150 22.67 6.62 -14.83
C ASN A 150 22.34 7.82 -13.94
N LYS A 151 23.23 8.80 -13.86
CA LYS A 151 23.04 10.04 -13.10
C LYS A 151 21.72 10.74 -13.45
N ALA A 152 21.24 10.61 -14.69
CA ALA A 152 19.94 11.16 -15.12
C ALA A 152 18.72 10.44 -14.54
N THR A 153 18.88 9.24 -14.01
CA THR A 153 17.80 8.46 -13.39
C THR A 153 17.81 8.51 -11.87
N LEU A 154 18.82 9.11 -11.28
CA LEU A 154 18.90 9.29 -9.84
C LEU A 154 18.00 10.45 -9.41
N LEU A 155 17.07 10.16 -8.54
CA LEU A 155 16.17 11.14 -7.93
C LEU A 155 16.69 11.50 -6.54
N ASN A 156 16.74 12.77 -6.24
CA ASN A 156 17.11 13.29 -4.92
C ASN A 156 15.96 14.02 -4.21
N HIS A 157 14.83 14.20 -4.90
CA HIS A 157 13.65 14.84 -4.38
C HIS A 157 12.40 14.17 -4.94
N ILE A 158 11.49 13.74 -4.07
CA ILE A 158 10.23 13.11 -4.45
C ILE A 158 9.10 13.85 -3.74
N ARG A 159 8.09 14.24 -4.48
CA ARG A 159 6.83 14.77 -3.94
C ARG A 159 5.72 13.77 -4.19
N ALA A 160 4.90 13.50 -3.20
CA ALA A 160 3.74 12.65 -3.33
C ALA A 160 2.45 13.47 -3.27
N LYS A 161 1.49 13.13 -4.12
CA LYS A 161 0.12 13.63 -4.07
C LYS A 161 -0.79 12.49 -3.68
N PHE A 162 -1.65 12.70 -2.73
CA PHE A 162 -2.60 11.70 -2.28
C PHE A 162 -3.94 12.33 -1.91
N PRO A 163 -5.06 11.59 -2.03
CA PRO A 163 -6.35 12.04 -1.52
C PRO A 163 -6.36 11.97 0.00
N ASN A 164 -6.65 13.09 0.65
CA ASN A 164 -6.68 13.18 2.12
C ASN A 164 -8.12 13.08 2.63
N GLU A 165 -8.38 12.18 3.57
CA GLU A 165 -9.70 12.00 4.20
C GLU A 165 -10.14 13.26 4.98
N GLU A 166 -9.22 13.96 5.63
CA GLU A 166 -9.51 15.20 6.37
C GLU A 166 -10.01 16.34 5.47
N THR A 167 -9.64 16.31 4.18
CA THR A 167 -10.09 17.29 3.16
C THR A 167 -11.19 16.76 2.26
N THR A 168 -11.96 15.76 2.72
CA THR A 168 -13.05 15.15 1.94
C THR A 168 -12.54 14.49 0.65
N PHE A 169 -11.41 13.79 0.74
CA PHE A 169 -10.74 13.10 -0.36
C PHE A 169 -10.33 13.99 -1.55
N ASN A 170 -10.18 15.28 -1.33
CA ASN A 170 -9.55 16.15 -2.32
C ASN A 170 -8.04 15.87 -2.36
N PHE A 171 -7.48 15.87 -3.58
CA PHE A 171 -6.04 15.73 -3.74
C PHE A 171 -5.32 16.88 -3.04
N GLN A 172 -4.49 16.52 -2.10
CA GLN A 172 -3.60 17.44 -1.43
C GLN A 172 -2.18 17.21 -1.98
N GLU A 173 -1.54 18.30 -2.40
CA GLU A 173 -0.10 18.26 -2.60
C GLU A 173 0.53 18.26 -1.22
N ASP A 174 1.15 17.17 -0.84
CA ASP A 174 1.99 17.24 0.30
C ASP A 174 3.43 16.87 -0.05
N ILE A 175 4.22 17.80 0.39
CA ILE A 175 5.36 17.63 1.28
C ILE A 175 6.42 16.75 0.65
N THR A 176 7.57 17.33 0.55
CA THR A 176 8.86 16.68 0.32
C THR A 176 8.97 15.38 1.10
N VAL A 177 8.63 14.28 0.47
CA VAL A 177 8.62 12.96 1.12
C VAL A 177 10.04 12.46 1.35
N VAL A 178 10.97 12.78 0.46
CA VAL A 178 12.38 12.43 0.62
C VAL A 178 13.26 13.54 0.03
N GLU A 179 14.02 14.18 0.87
CA GLU A 179 15.14 15.02 0.44
C GLU A 179 16.45 14.32 0.84
N ASN A 180 17.23 13.87 -0.13
CA ASN A 180 18.54 13.31 0.17
C ASN A 180 19.56 14.43 0.32
N THR A 181 19.71 14.90 1.56
CA THR A 181 20.69 15.94 1.92
C THR A 181 22.14 15.44 1.90
N THR A 182 22.37 14.15 1.73
CA THR A 182 23.70 13.54 1.70
C THR A 182 24.37 13.57 0.32
N LEU A 183 23.67 13.96 -0.73
CA LEU A 183 24.27 14.22 -2.04
C LEU A 183 24.81 15.66 -2.10
N SER A 184 25.69 15.98 -1.16
CA SER A 184 26.52 17.19 -1.29
C SER A 184 27.65 16.93 -2.26
N ASP A 185 27.94 17.92 -3.12
CA ASP A 185 29.16 17.90 -3.90
C ASP A 185 30.42 18.02 -2.98
N SER A 186 31.59 17.80 -3.53
CA SER A 186 32.87 17.90 -2.81
C SER A 186 33.14 19.27 -2.19
N SER A 187 32.29 20.27 -2.44
CA SER A 187 32.37 21.63 -1.87
C SER A 187 31.41 21.84 -0.70
N GLY A 188 30.63 20.80 -0.31
CA GLY A 188 29.64 20.89 0.77
C GLY A 188 28.39 21.71 0.38
N SER A 189 28.25 22.07 -0.88
CA SER A 189 27.05 22.71 -1.40
C SER A 189 26.01 21.63 -1.71
N VAL A 190 24.83 21.78 -1.16
CA VAL A 190 23.67 20.92 -1.55
C VAL A 190 23.47 21.11 -3.05
N ASP A 191 23.59 20.03 -3.81
CA ASP A 191 23.48 20.10 -5.27
C ASP A 191 22.12 20.71 -5.62
N LYS A 192 22.18 21.87 -6.27
CA LYS A 192 21.00 22.66 -6.63
C LYS A 192 20.17 22.02 -7.75
N LEU A 193 20.64 20.93 -8.33
CA LEU A 193 19.90 20.17 -9.31
C LEU A 193 18.92 19.23 -8.59
N LYS A 194 17.78 19.78 -8.20
CA LYS A 194 16.65 18.95 -7.73
C LYS A 194 16.06 18.23 -8.93
N LEU A 195 16.42 16.96 -9.10
CA LEU A 195 15.69 16.05 -9.98
C LEU A 195 14.45 15.62 -9.22
N SER A 196 13.37 16.39 -9.35
CA SER A 196 12.10 16.09 -8.68
C SER A 196 11.23 15.20 -9.57
N ARG A 197 10.56 14.26 -8.93
CA ARG A 197 9.48 13.48 -9.54
C ARG A 197 8.24 13.62 -8.68
N ASP A 198 7.13 14.00 -9.32
CA ASP A 198 5.82 13.99 -8.69
C ASP A 198 5.24 12.58 -8.83
N ILE A 199 4.79 12.01 -7.72
CA ILE A 199 4.11 10.72 -7.68
C ILE A 199 2.69 10.98 -7.20
N GLU A 200 1.72 10.55 -7.98
CA GLU A 200 0.33 10.55 -7.59
C GLU A 200 0.00 9.21 -6.96
N LEU A 201 -0.42 9.23 -5.70
CA LEU A 201 -0.90 8.05 -4.99
C LEU A 201 -2.42 8.01 -5.13
N GLN A 202 -2.95 6.89 -5.60
CA GLN A 202 -4.40 6.72 -5.78
C GLN A 202 -5.13 6.36 -4.48
N HIS A 203 -4.38 5.99 -3.43
CA HIS A 203 -4.93 5.55 -2.15
C HIS A 203 -4.43 6.42 -1.01
N THR A 204 -5.30 6.69 -0.05
CA THR A 204 -4.90 7.29 1.23
C THR A 204 -4.10 6.29 2.03
N THR A 205 -2.98 6.72 2.53
CA THR A 205 -2.26 6.00 3.59
C THR A 205 -2.96 6.20 4.90
#